data_e6cae3e54f5bb92c2f4ddcabd0c04e19
#
_entry.id   e6cae3e54f5bb92c2f4ddcabd0c04e19
#
_cell.length_a   1.000
_cell.length_b   1.000
_cell.length_c   1.000
_cell.angle_alpha   90.00
_cell.angle_beta   90.00
_cell.angle_gamma   90.00
#
_symmetry.space_group_name_H-M   'P 1'
#
loop_
_entity.id
_entity.type
_entity.pdbx_description
1 polymer ?
#
loop_
_entity_poly.entity_id
_entity_poly.type
_entity_poly.pdbx_seq_one_letter_code
_entity_poly.pdbx_strand_id
1 'polypeptide(L)'
;MKNLCAISDCDYVVKLLTLFESLKTSQQQPFALHVLCLDEKTENIINYQNDERLKVLSLKDVENQDFFLKFCKETMPASSEAVSNASSQNKDPRYVQYCWALAPYLCWYCLNTLRLEDIMYVDADLYFYRDISNIYEEIGDKSIGIVRHRINYIPSVGEYNVGIVYFKNNLTGNTCSKLWKDLLLYPNNPYAKEYGQCGDQKYLELFPLMFSKNDVCIIDKTIGHLAPWSVTFHRYKEQKIVWENREQDLYFFHFAHFVPDLQNNTYRSSYRNEWVWGVPEKTSDTVKRLYDEYFETTKNVMFNNKNLIGKK
;
A
#
# COMPACT_ATOMS: atom_id res chain seq x y z
N MET A 1 -2.67 -19.66 6.68
CA MET A 1 -2.41 -18.98 5.40
C MET A 1 -2.34 -17.48 5.69
N LYS A 2 -1.38 -16.75 5.14
CA LYS A 2 -1.28 -15.30 5.33
C LYS A 2 -2.21 -14.59 4.35
N ASN A 3 -3.03 -13.66 4.85
CA ASN A 3 -3.98 -12.93 4.02
C ASN A 3 -3.51 -11.49 3.81
N LEU A 4 -3.30 -11.12 2.54
CA LEU A 4 -3.01 -9.75 2.15
C LEU A 4 -4.18 -9.19 1.34
N CYS A 5 -4.35 -7.86 1.35
CA CYS A 5 -5.24 -7.21 0.41
C CYS A 5 -4.61 -5.94 -0.17
N ALA A 6 -5.00 -5.61 -1.39
CA ALA A 6 -4.57 -4.42 -2.11
C ALA A 6 -5.70 -3.91 -3.00
N ILE A 7 -5.65 -2.65 -3.38
CA ILE A 7 -6.54 -2.06 -4.38
C ILE A 7 -5.78 -1.74 -5.65
N SER A 8 -6.42 -1.88 -6.81
CA SER A 8 -5.80 -1.55 -8.08
C SER A 8 -6.83 -1.12 -9.12
N ASP A 9 -6.49 -0.09 -9.89
CA ASP A 9 -7.09 0.22 -11.19
C ASP A 9 -6.14 -0.16 -12.33
N CYS A 10 -6.55 0.06 -13.56
CA CYS A 10 -5.74 -0.29 -14.75
C CYS A 10 -4.42 0.49 -14.84
N ASP A 11 -4.27 1.62 -14.15
CA ASP A 11 -3.01 2.38 -14.11
C ASP A 11 -2.01 1.77 -13.11
N TYR A 12 -2.52 1.10 -12.06
CA TYR A 12 -1.72 0.50 -11.01
C TYR A 12 -1.51 -1.01 -11.15
N VAL A 13 -2.24 -1.70 -12.06
CA VAL A 13 -2.20 -3.16 -12.19
C VAL A 13 -0.80 -3.71 -12.47
N VAL A 14 0.05 -2.97 -13.20
CA VAL A 14 1.44 -3.38 -13.42
C VAL A 14 2.24 -3.39 -12.13
N LYS A 15 2.08 -2.37 -11.29
CA LYS A 15 2.71 -2.29 -9.97
C LYS A 15 2.23 -3.43 -9.07
N LEU A 16 0.91 -3.66 -9.04
CA LEU A 16 0.31 -4.77 -8.28
C LEU A 16 0.86 -6.13 -8.72
N LEU A 17 0.99 -6.38 -10.01
CA LEU A 17 1.58 -7.62 -10.51
C LEU A 17 3.08 -7.71 -10.18
N THR A 18 3.80 -6.59 -10.16
CA THR A 18 5.20 -6.53 -9.71
C THR A 18 5.32 -6.87 -8.22
N LEU A 19 4.42 -6.32 -7.38
CA LEU A 19 4.27 -6.72 -5.98
C LEU A 19 4.01 -8.23 -5.87
N PHE A 20 3.06 -8.76 -6.64
CA PHE A 20 2.73 -10.18 -6.61
C PHE A 20 3.92 -11.07 -7.00
N GLU A 21 4.70 -10.71 -8.04
CA GLU A 21 5.94 -11.41 -8.37
C GLU A 21 6.95 -11.41 -7.21
N SER A 22 7.10 -10.28 -6.51
CA SER A 22 7.98 -10.22 -5.35
C SER A 22 7.49 -11.13 -4.21
N LEU A 23 6.20 -11.22 -3.98
CA LEU A 23 5.62 -12.15 -3.02
C LEU A 23 5.86 -13.61 -3.42
N LYS A 24 5.68 -13.97 -4.69
CA LYS A 24 5.93 -15.33 -5.18
C LYS A 24 7.37 -15.78 -4.94
N THR A 25 8.32 -14.87 -5.05
CA THR A 25 9.75 -15.18 -4.91
C THR A 25 10.24 -15.14 -3.47
N SER A 26 9.66 -14.29 -2.63
CA SER A 26 10.12 -14.08 -1.26
C SER A 26 9.40 -14.95 -0.22
N GLN A 27 8.16 -15.43 -0.50
CA GLN A 27 7.37 -16.18 0.47
C GLN A 27 7.69 -17.67 0.49
N GLN A 28 7.88 -18.22 1.69
CA GLN A 28 8.04 -19.66 1.95
C GLN A 28 6.73 -20.31 2.42
N GLN A 29 5.82 -19.51 2.99
CA GLN A 29 4.56 -19.96 3.53
C GLN A 29 3.40 -19.60 2.59
N PRO A 30 2.30 -20.39 2.59
CA PRO A 30 1.12 -20.09 1.78
C PRO A 30 0.53 -18.71 2.10
N PHE A 31 0.23 -17.94 1.05
CA PHE A 31 -0.44 -16.65 1.15
C PHE A 31 -1.57 -16.51 0.12
N ALA A 32 -2.47 -15.58 0.37
CA ALA A 32 -3.45 -15.10 -0.60
C ALA A 32 -3.43 -13.57 -0.67
N LEU A 33 -3.52 -13.02 -1.88
CA LEU A 33 -3.64 -11.58 -2.15
C LEU A 33 -5.06 -11.31 -2.67
N HIS A 34 -5.88 -10.69 -1.83
CA HIS A 34 -7.23 -10.24 -2.17
C HIS A 34 -7.14 -8.87 -2.84
N VAL A 35 -7.51 -8.81 -4.12
CA VAL A 35 -7.37 -7.60 -4.92
C VAL A 35 -8.74 -7.00 -5.19
N LEU A 36 -9.00 -5.80 -4.64
CA LEU A 36 -10.17 -5.00 -5.04
C LEU A 36 -9.85 -4.32 -6.37
N CYS A 37 -10.42 -4.87 -7.45
CA CYS A 37 -10.28 -4.33 -8.79
C CYS A 37 -11.27 -3.19 -9.01
N LEU A 38 -10.76 -1.99 -9.31
CA LEU A 38 -11.58 -0.79 -9.43
C LEU A 38 -12.27 -0.67 -10.81
N ASP A 39 -11.82 -1.46 -11.79
CA ASP A 39 -12.36 -1.52 -13.15
C ASP A 39 -12.27 -2.92 -13.74
N GLU A 40 -13.11 -3.19 -14.75
CA GLU A 40 -13.23 -4.48 -15.44
C GLU A 40 -11.92 -4.88 -16.16
N LYS A 41 -11.15 -3.89 -16.65
CA LYS A 41 -9.86 -4.17 -17.30
C LYS A 41 -8.87 -4.77 -16.30
N THR A 42 -8.80 -4.22 -15.10
CA THR A 42 -7.99 -4.76 -14.00
C THR A 42 -8.44 -6.18 -13.63
N GLU A 43 -9.74 -6.41 -13.47
CA GLU A 43 -10.29 -7.76 -13.20
C GLU A 43 -9.83 -8.76 -14.25
N ASN A 44 -9.95 -8.41 -15.53
CA ASN A 44 -9.54 -9.29 -16.63
C ASN A 44 -8.03 -9.58 -16.63
N ILE A 45 -7.20 -8.57 -16.34
CA ILE A 45 -5.73 -8.75 -16.28
C ILE A 45 -5.35 -9.66 -15.11
N ILE A 46 -5.96 -9.48 -13.93
CA ILE A 46 -5.67 -10.31 -12.76
C ILE A 46 -6.16 -11.74 -12.96
N ASN A 47 -7.37 -11.94 -13.48
CA ASN A 47 -7.91 -13.28 -13.78
C ASN A 47 -7.07 -14.02 -14.83
N TYR A 48 -6.49 -13.30 -15.79
CA TYR A 48 -5.61 -13.91 -16.81
C TYR A 48 -4.34 -14.52 -16.22
N GLN A 49 -3.89 -14.06 -15.04
CA GLN A 49 -2.73 -14.65 -14.36
C GLN A 49 -2.96 -16.13 -13.98
N ASN A 50 -4.22 -16.52 -13.82
CA ASN A 50 -4.63 -17.89 -13.47
C ASN A 50 -3.86 -18.47 -12.28
N ASP A 51 -3.64 -17.66 -11.26
CA ASP A 51 -2.94 -18.02 -10.02
C ASP A 51 -3.92 -18.01 -8.85
N GLU A 52 -4.10 -19.16 -8.19
CA GLU A 52 -5.07 -19.34 -7.11
C GLU A 52 -4.79 -18.45 -5.87
N ARG A 53 -3.58 -17.92 -5.73
CA ARG A 53 -3.22 -17.00 -4.65
C ARG A 53 -3.80 -15.61 -4.87
N LEU A 54 -4.14 -15.23 -6.10
CA LEU A 54 -4.86 -13.99 -6.43
C LEU A 54 -6.37 -14.21 -6.24
N LYS A 55 -6.98 -13.40 -5.38
CA LYS A 55 -8.42 -13.43 -5.10
C LYS A 55 -9.03 -12.12 -5.58
N VAL A 56 -9.70 -12.19 -6.72
CA VAL A 56 -10.34 -11.01 -7.34
C VAL A 56 -11.60 -10.62 -6.60
N LEU A 57 -11.73 -9.35 -6.27
CA LEU A 57 -12.93 -8.70 -5.74
C LEU A 57 -13.31 -7.57 -6.72
N SER A 58 -14.50 -7.66 -7.33
CA SER A 58 -14.99 -6.61 -8.21
C SER A 58 -15.55 -5.45 -7.38
N LEU A 59 -15.05 -4.23 -7.57
CA LEU A 59 -15.62 -3.05 -6.91
C LEU A 59 -17.12 -2.89 -7.27
N LYS A 60 -17.49 -3.16 -8.52
CA LYS A 60 -18.88 -3.12 -8.97
C LYS A 60 -19.78 -4.05 -8.16
N ASP A 61 -19.32 -5.27 -7.89
CA ASP A 61 -20.09 -6.24 -7.11
C ASP A 61 -20.16 -5.86 -5.64
N VAL A 62 -19.07 -5.33 -5.08
CA VAL A 62 -19.03 -4.79 -3.71
C VAL A 62 -19.98 -3.60 -3.55
N GLU A 63 -19.96 -2.63 -4.48
CA GLU A 63 -20.89 -1.49 -4.49
C GLU A 63 -22.37 -1.91 -4.67
N ASN A 64 -22.64 -2.99 -5.40
CA ASN A 64 -24.00 -3.52 -5.55
C ASN A 64 -24.51 -4.19 -4.25
N GLN A 65 -23.63 -4.69 -3.42
CA GLN A 65 -23.95 -5.28 -2.12
C GLN A 65 -24.00 -4.24 -0.98
N ASP A 66 -23.26 -3.14 -1.12
CA ASP A 66 -23.19 -2.07 -0.13
C ASP A 66 -23.61 -0.72 -0.73
N PHE A 67 -24.92 -0.43 -0.63
CA PHE A 67 -25.49 0.83 -1.11
C PHE A 67 -24.88 2.07 -0.44
N PHE A 68 -24.38 1.95 0.79
CA PHE A 68 -23.75 3.07 1.47
C PHE A 68 -22.40 3.41 0.83
N LEU A 69 -21.62 2.40 0.46
CA LEU A 69 -20.38 2.61 -0.26
C LEU A 69 -20.61 3.33 -1.60
N LYS A 70 -21.63 2.92 -2.36
CA LYS A 70 -22.04 3.57 -3.60
C LYS A 70 -22.47 5.02 -3.38
N PHE A 71 -23.26 5.29 -2.34
CA PHE A 71 -23.65 6.63 -1.96
C PHE A 71 -22.44 7.51 -1.61
N CYS A 72 -21.47 6.98 -0.86
CA CYS A 72 -20.22 7.69 -0.55
C CYS A 72 -19.45 8.07 -1.82
N LYS A 73 -19.34 7.19 -2.80
CA LYS A 73 -18.72 7.48 -4.11
C LYS A 73 -19.33 8.70 -4.80
N GLU A 74 -20.66 8.82 -4.76
CA GLU A 74 -21.39 9.89 -5.41
C GLU A 74 -21.35 11.22 -4.65
N THR A 75 -21.18 11.19 -3.32
CA THR A 75 -21.35 12.35 -2.43
C THR A 75 -20.08 12.82 -1.74
N MET A 76 -19.01 12.03 -1.76
CA MET A 76 -17.75 12.34 -1.07
C MET A 76 -17.11 13.61 -1.62
N PRO A 77 -16.81 14.61 -0.77
CA PRO A 77 -16.07 15.80 -1.19
C PRO A 77 -14.60 15.45 -1.39
N ALA A 78 -13.96 16.07 -2.36
CA ALA A 78 -12.52 15.99 -2.52
C ALA A 78 -11.80 16.89 -1.50
N SER A 79 -10.77 16.36 -0.84
CA SER A 79 -9.83 17.15 -0.03
C SER A 79 -8.90 17.98 -0.94
N SER A 80 -8.25 19.01 -0.37
CA SER A 80 -7.24 19.79 -1.10
C SER A 80 -6.10 18.92 -1.61
N GLU A 81 -5.75 17.88 -0.89
CA GLU A 81 -4.72 16.93 -1.29
C GLU A 81 -5.18 16.03 -2.42
N ALA A 82 -6.44 15.54 -2.38
CA ALA A 82 -7.02 14.79 -3.49
C ALA A 82 -7.06 15.64 -4.77
N VAL A 83 -7.35 16.93 -4.68
CA VAL A 83 -7.27 17.88 -5.80
C VAL A 83 -5.84 17.97 -6.35
N SER A 84 -4.84 18.12 -5.49
CA SER A 84 -3.44 18.19 -5.90
C SER A 84 -2.97 16.90 -6.58
N ASN A 85 -3.27 15.76 -5.99
CA ASN A 85 -2.92 14.45 -6.54
C ASN A 85 -3.61 14.16 -7.87
N ALA A 86 -4.91 14.46 -7.96
CA ALA A 86 -5.70 14.28 -9.18
C ALA A 86 -5.15 15.10 -10.35
N SER A 87 -4.74 16.35 -10.09
CA SER A 87 -4.16 17.22 -11.10
C SER A 87 -2.87 16.64 -11.69
N SER A 88 -2.03 16.01 -10.86
CA SER A 88 -0.79 15.36 -11.31
C SER A 88 -1.03 14.09 -12.13
N GLN A 89 -2.19 13.44 -11.97
CA GLN A 89 -2.57 12.18 -12.60
C GLN A 89 -3.64 12.33 -13.70
N ASN A 90 -4.14 13.54 -13.93
CA ASN A 90 -5.28 13.82 -14.81
C ASN A 90 -6.53 12.99 -14.48
N LYS A 91 -6.85 12.90 -13.18
CA LYS A 91 -8.01 12.16 -12.64
C LYS A 91 -9.03 13.11 -12.00
N ASP A 92 -10.25 12.61 -11.76
CA ASP A 92 -11.25 13.34 -10.94
C ASP A 92 -10.79 13.34 -9.46
N PRO A 93 -10.72 14.49 -8.80
CA PRO A 93 -10.34 14.57 -7.39
C PRO A 93 -11.23 13.73 -6.45
N ARG A 94 -12.52 13.62 -6.74
CA ARG A 94 -13.44 12.78 -5.95
C ARG A 94 -13.13 11.30 -6.12
N TYR A 95 -12.75 10.90 -7.33
CA TYR A 95 -12.29 9.52 -7.56
C TYR A 95 -11.03 9.20 -6.75
N VAL A 96 -10.05 10.10 -6.72
CA VAL A 96 -8.83 9.92 -5.90
C VAL A 96 -9.18 9.80 -4.42
N GLN A 97 -10.04 10.70 -3.91
CA GLN A 97 -10.52 10.64 -2.52
C GLN A 97 -11.24 9.33 -2.21
N TYR A 98 -12.06 8.86 -3.13
CA TYR A 98 -12.77 7.59 -2.99
C TYR A 98 -11.80 6.39 -2.97
N CYS A 99 -10.79 6.37 -3.85
CA CYS A 99 -9.76 5.33 -3.86
C CYS A 99 -9.05 5.24 -2.49
N TRP A 100 -8.73 6.36 -1.85
CA TRP A 100 -8.15 6.35 -0.51
C TRP A 100 -9.09 5.77 0.55
N ALA A 101 -10.40 6.04 0.44
CA ALA A 101 -11.38 5.47 1.36
C ALA A 101 -11.61 3.95 1.16
N LEU A 102 -11.25 3.42 0.00
CA LEU A 102 -11.39 1.99 -0.29
C LEU A 102 -10.35 1.12 0.45
N ALA A 103 -9.18 1.64 0.81
CA ALA A 103 -8.17 0.88 1.56
C ALA A 103 -8.71 0.42 2.93
N PRO A 104 -9.19 1.31 3.82
CA PRO A 104 -9.80 0.89 5.08
C PRO A 104 -11.12 0.10 4.88
N TYR A 105 -11.89 0.43 3.85
CA TYR A 105 -13.09 -0.32 3.53
C TYR A 105 -12.76 -1.79 3.20
N LEU A 106 -11.75 -2.03 2.37
CA LEU A 106 -11.32 -3.37 1.99
C LEU A 106 -10.84 -4.19 3.21
N CYS A 107 -10.07 -3.56 4.12
CA CYS A 107 -9.66 -4.23 5.36
C CYS A 107 -10.88 -4.68 6.17
N TRP A 108 -11.84 -3.78 6.38
CA TRP A 108 -13.09 -4.10 7.08
C TRP A 108 -13.90 -5.17 6.36
N TYR A 109 -14.02 -5.10 5.02
CA TYR A 109 -14.73 -6.08 4.19
C TYR A 109 -14.11 -7.48 4.31
N CYS A 110 -12.80 -7.59 4.24
CA CYS A 110 -12.08 -8.84 4.42
C CYS A 110 -12.35 -9.50 5.77
N LEU A 111 -12.35 -8.72 6.85
CA LEU A 111 -12.62 -9.24 8.19
C LEU A 111 -14.11 -9.57 8.42
N ASN A 112 -15.02 -8.70 7.97
CA ASN A 112 -16.43 -8.76 8.36
C ASN A 112 -17.31 -9.49 7.35
N THR A 113 -16.99 -9.41 6.05
CA THR A 113 -17.76 -10.06 4.98
C THR A 113 -17.11 -11.37 4.57
N LEU A 114 -15.81 -11.38 4.27
CA LEU A 114 -15.09 -12.60 3.91
C LEU A 114 -14.72 -13.46 5.13
N ARG A 115 -14.83 -12.93 6.35
CA ARG A 115 -14.57 -13.65 7.61
C ARG A 115 -13.16 -14.21 7.71
N LEU A 116 -12.18 -13.50 7.14
CA LEU A 116 -10.78 -13.89 7.28
C LEU A 116 -10.32 -13.74 8.73
N GLU A 117 -9.37 -14.56 9.17
CA GLU A 117 -8.81 -14.53 10.54
C GLU A 117 -8.00 -13.27 10.81
N ASP A 118 -7.38 -12.76 9.78
CA ASP A 118 -6.62 -11.51 9.77
C ASP A 118 -6.54 -10.93 8.36
N ILE A 119 -6.08 -9.71 8.23
CA ILE A 119 -5.78 -9.08 6.96
C ILE A 119 -4.62 -8.10 7.09
N MET A 120 -3.71 -8.13 6.11
CA MET A 120 -2.66 -7.15 5.93
C MET A 120 -2.90 -6.38 4.64
N TYR A 121 -3.32 -5.11 4.75
CA TYR A 121 -3.34 -4.21 3.60
C TYR A 121 -1.91 -3.90 3.16
N VAL A 122 -1.70 -3.90 1.86
CA VAL A 122 -0.42 -3.54 1.24
C VAL A 122 -0.67 -2.62 0.04
N ASP A 123 0.09 -1.53 -0.09
CA ASP A 123 0.04 -0.70 -1.29
C ASP A 123 0.55 -1.46 -2.51
N ALA A 124 -0.08 -1.24 -3.65
CA ALA A 124 0.22 -1.95 -4.90
C ALA A 124 1.66 -1.75 -5.42
N ASP A 125 2.36 -0.73 -4.93
CA ASP A 125 3.74 -0.40 -5.31
C ASP A 125 4.79 -0.75 -4.25
N LEU A 126 4.47 -1.69 -3.36
CA LEU A 126 5.46 -2.36 -2.52
C LEU A 126 6.20 -3.45 -3.30
N TYR A 127 7.41 -3.75 -2.85
CA TYR A 127 8.20 -4.90 -3.32
C TYR A 127 8.85 -5.58 -2.11
N PHE A 128 8.58 -6.88 -1.94
CA PHE A 128 9.09 -7.67 -0.83
C PHE A 128 10.38 -8.40 -1.21
N TYR A 129 11.39 -8.28 -0.36
CA TYR A 129 12.68 -8.96 -0.48
C TYR A 129 12.82 -10.14 0.46
N ARG A 130 11.91 -10.26 1.44
CA ARG A 130 11.91 -11.32 2.47
C ARG A 130 10.50 -11.78 2.79
N ASP A 131 10.44 -12.94 3.45
CA ASP A 131 9.17 -13.55 3.86
C ASP A 131 8.40 -12.66 4.84
N ILE A 132 7.13 -12.40 4.53
CA ILE A 132 6.22 -11.61 5.37
C ILE A 132 5.92 -12.29 6.70
N SER A 133 6.20 -13.59 6.87
CA SER A 133 5.99 -14.30 8.12
C SER A 133 6.67 -13.61 9.29
N ASN A 134 7.86 -13.03 9.08
CA ASN A 134 8.56 -12.28 10.11
C ASN A 134 7.84 -10.99 10.51
N ILE A 135 7.07 -10.38 9.59
CA ILE A 135 6.21 -9.23 9.92
C ILE A 135 5.09 -9.68 10.87
N TYR A 136 4.47 -10.82 10.56
CA TYR A 136 3.47 -11.42 11.45
C TYR A 136 4.06 -11.84 12.80
N GLU A 137 5.30 -12.33 12.83
CA GLU A 137 6.01 -12.66 14.08
C GLU A 137 6.28 -11.41 14.93
N GLU A 138 6.68 -10.28 14.31
CA GLU A 138 6.85 -9.02 15.04
C GLU A 138 5.53 -8.48 15.59
N ILE A 139 4.43 -8.64 14.84
CA ILE A 139 3.07 -8.28 15.31
C ILE A 139 2.66 -9.17 16.49
N GLY A 140 2.95 -10.47 16.41
CA GLY A 140 2.62 -11.44 17.45
C GLY A 140 1.12 -11.54 17.73
N ASP A 141 0.73 -11.43 19.01
CA ASP A 141 -0.68 -11.53 19.43
C ASP A 141 -1.46 -10.22 19.31
N LYS A 142 -0.83 -9.13 18.86
CA LYS A 142 -1.45 -7.82 18.76
C LYS A 142 -2.52 -7.80 17.67
N SER A 143 -3.48 -6.91 17.85
CA SER A 143 -4.68 -6.81 17.01
C SER A 143 -4.51 -5.87 15.82
N ILE A 144 -3.53 -4.96 15.90
CA ILE A 144 -3.31 -3.88 14.95
C ILE A 144 -1.81 -3.78 14.67
N GLY A 145 -1.41 -3.65 13.41
CA GLY A 145 -0.01 -3.40 13.00
C GLY A 145 0.07 -2.23 12.03
N ILE A 146 1.01 -1.32 12.27
CA ILE A 146 1.28 -0.16 11.40
C ILE A 146 2.78 0.09 11.29
N VAL A 147 3.22 0.72 10.20
CA VAL A 147 4.63 1.05 9.93
C VAL A 147 4.86 2.56 9.99
N ARG A 148 6.08 2.98 10.39
CA ARG A 148 6.48 4.39 10.38
C ARG A 148 6.94 4.85 9.00
N HIS A 149 6.87 6.17 8.73
CA HIS A 149 7.52 6.77 7.56
C HIS A 149 9.05 6.72 7.63
N ARG A 150 9.64 6.66 8.82
CA ARG A 150 11.09 6.75 9.06
C ARG A 150 11.73 8.01 8.49
N ILE A 151 11.10 9.14 8.72
CA ILE A 151 11.54 10.48 8.40
C ILE A 151 11.37 11.39 9.62
N ASN A 152 11.86 12.62 9.57
CA ASN A 152 11.48 13.63 10.54
C ASN A 152 9.97 13.89 10.45
N TYR A 153 9.32 14.03 11.59
CA TYR A 153 7.88 14.23 11.66
C TYR A 153 7.43 15.44 10.85
N ILE A 154 6.47 15.21 9.96
CA ILE A 154 5.82 16.26 9.14
C ILE A 154 4.33 16.27 9.51
N PRO A 155 3.81 17.34 10.14
CA PRO A 155 2.43 17.38 10.65
C PRO A 155 1.34 17.04 9.64
N SER A 156 1.50 17.46 8.39
CA SER A 156 0.54 17.16 7.32
C SER A 156 0.60 15.72 6.81
N VAL A 157 1.74 15.05 6.93
CA VAL A 157 1.96 13.67 6.45
C VAL A 157 1.66 12.64 7.53
N GLY A 158 2.02 12.94 8.78
CA GLY A 158 1.90 12.05 9.91
C GLY A 158 3.13 11.15 10.13
N GLU A 159 3.12 10.42 11.24
CA GLU A 159 4.21 9.54 11.63
C GLU A 159 4.18 8.19 10.90
N TYR A 160 2.98 7.70 10.55
CA TYR A 160 2.78 6.36 10.02
C TYR A 160 2.45 6.39 8.53
N ASN A 161 2.90 5.33 7.82
CA ASN A 161 2.65 5.12 6.39
C ASN A 161 1.60 4.04 6.17
N VAL A 162 0.71 4.27 5.23
CA VAL A 162 -0.37 3.33 4.90
C VAL A 162 0.12 2.10 4.11
N GLY A 163 1.35 2.12 3.62
CA GLY A 163 1.90 1.03 2.80
C GLY A 163 1.72 -0.38 3.40
N ILE A 164 1.74 -0.51 4.73
CA ILE A 164 1.33 -1.74 5.43
C ILE A 164 0.47 -1.39 6.64
N VAL A 165 -0.75 -1.99 6.69
CA VAL A 165 -1.66 -1.91 7.83
C VAL A 165 -2.26 -3.29 8.09
N TYR A 166 -2.11 -3.80 9.30
CA TYR A 166 -2.60 -5.12 9.71
C TYR A 166 -3.73 -5.04 10.71
N PHE A 167 -4.72 -5.93 10.56
CA PHE A 167 -5.80 -6.13 11.52
C PHE A 167 -6.06 -7.62 11.74
N LYS A 168 -6.20 -8.02 13.01
CA LYS A 168 -6.66 -9.34 13.44
C LYS A 168 -8.18 -9.34 13.55
N ASN A 169 -8.84 -10.43 13.16
CA ASN A 169 -10.29 -10.58 13.28
C ASN A 169 -10.67 -10.90 14.74
N ASN A 170 -10.60 -9.89 15.59
CA ASN A 170 -11.09 -9.90 16.97
C ASN A 170 -11.77 -8.57 17.26
N LEU A 171 -12.28 -8.41 18.49
CA LEU A 171 -13.02 -7.19 18.86
C LEU A 171 -12.21 -5.91 18.59
N THR A 172 -10.94 -5.86 18.99
CA THR A 172 -10.09 -4.69 18.86
C THR A 172 -9.76 -4.39 17.37
N GLY A 173 -9.30 -5.39 16.60
CA GLY A 173 -8.97 -5.21 15.20
C GLY A 173 -10.19 -4.83 14.35
N ASN A 174 -11.35 -5.45 14.61
CA ASN A 174 -12.61 -5.09 13.94
C ASN A 174 -13.07 -3.67 14.30
N THR A 175 -12.94 -3.27 15.57
CA THR A 175 -13.29 -1.90 16.00
C THR A 175 -12.39 -0.88 15.33
N CYS A 176 -11.07 -1.13 15.26
CA CYS A 176 -10.12 -0.22 14.67
C CYS A 176 -10.30 -0.11 13.15
N SER A 177 -10.44 -1.23 12.43
CA SER A 177 -10.67 -1.24 10.99
C SER A 177 -11.98 -0.54 10.62
N LYS A 178 -13.04 -0.75 11.42
CA LYS A 178 -14.32 -0.04 11.26
C LYS A 178 -14.17 1.46 11.51
N LEU A 179 -13.46 1.86 12.55
CA LEU A 179 -13.18 3.26 12.84
C LEU A 179 -12.48 3.94 11.66
N TRP A 180 -11.40 3.34 11.16
CA TRP A 180 -10.65 3.88 10.03
C TRP A 180 -11.52 4.01 8.77
N LYS A 181 -12.31 2.98 8.45
CA LYS A 181 -13.29 3.01 7.36
C LYS A 181 -14.32 4.14 7.54
N ASP A 182 -14.91 4.24 8.72
CA ASP A 182 -15.96 5.22 8.98
C ASP A 182 -15.42 6.67 8.92
N LEU A 183 -14.21 6.92 9.43
CA LEU A 183 -13.56 8.23 9.37
C LEU A 183 -13.37 8.73 7.93
N LEU A 184 -13.13 7.84 6.97
CA LEU A 184 -12.92 8.20 5.57
C LEU A 184 -14.21 8.23 4.73
N LEU A 185 -15.18 7.37 5.04
CA LEU A 185 -16.41 7.29 4.27
C LEU A 185 -17.47 8.32 4.67
N TYR A 186 -17.38 8.93 5.86
CA TYR A 186 -18.34 9.97 6.26
C TYR A 186 -17.92 11.34 5.75
N PRO A 187 -18.65 11.94 4.77
CA PRO A 187 -18.22 13.17 4.08
C PRO A 187 -18.14 14.40 4.99
N ASN A 188 -18.83 14.40 6.13
CA ASN A 188 -18.84 15.49 7.11
C ASN A 188 -18.10 15.12 8.40
N ASN A 189 -17.12 14.24 8.34
CA ASN A 189 -16.34 13.85 9.48
C ASN A 189 -15.60 15.07 10.07
N PRO A 190 -15.83 15.42 11.36
CA PRO A 190 -15.19 16.58 11.98
C PRO A 190 -13.65 16.44 12.06
N TYR A 191 -13.14 15.21 12.07
CA TYR A 191 -11.70 14.94 12.07
C TYR A 191 -11.06 15.06 10.69
N ALA A 192 -11.83 15.11 9.60
CA ALA A 192 -11.30 15.22 8.23
C ALA A 192 -10.44 16.47 8.03
N LYS A 193 -10.75 17.58 8.70
CA LYS A 193 -9.95 18.82 8.63
C LYS A 193 -8.57 18.68 9.27
N GLU A 194 -8.47 17.84 10.29
CA GLU A 194 -7.22 17.65 11.05
C GLU A 194 -6.41 16.47 10.52
N TYR A 195 -7.06 15.34 10.25
CA TYR A 195 -6.39 14.08 9.91
C TYR A 195 -6.49 13.69 8.43
N GLY A 196 -7.39 14.27 7.66
CA GLY A 196 -7.58 13.97 6.24
C GLY A 196 -6.64 14.72 5.29
N GLN A 197 -5.56 15.29 5.78
CA GLN A 197 -4.63 16.08 4.95
C GLN A 197 -3.73 15.20 4.08
N CYS A 198 -3.51 13.95 4.47
CA CYS A 198 -2.72 12.98 3.72
C CYS A 198 -3.54 11.72 3.43
N GLY A 199 -4.67 11.89 2.76
CA GLY A 199 -5.55 10.80 2.38
C GLY A 199 -6.03 9.99 3.57
N ASP A 200 -5.84 8.68 3.50
CA ASP A 200 -6.19 7.71 4.54
C ASP A 200 -5.11 7.59 5.65
N GLN A 201 -3.90 8.04 5.36
CA GLN A 201 -2.69 7.79 6.13
C GLN A 201 -2.64 8.52 7.47
N LYS A 202 -2.99 9.80 7.50
CA LYS A 202 -2.91 10.62 8.72
C LYS A 202 -3.78 10.08 9.85
N TYR A 203 -4.87 9.38 9.54
CA TYR A 203 -5.75 8.73 10.52
C TYR A 203 -5.07 7.60 11.32
N LEU A 204 -3.98 7.03 10.82
CA LEU A 204 -3.24 5.98 11.53
C LEU A 204 -2.66 6.46 12.87
N GLU A 205 -2.44 7.78 13.03
CA GLU A 205 -2.00 8.36 14.31
C GLU A 205 -3.01 8.17 15.44
N LEU A 206 -4.29 7.99 15.12
CA LEU A 206 -5.33 7.72 16.10
C LEU A 206 -5.20 6.32 16.72
N PHE A 207 -4.60 5.35 16.02
CA PHE A 207 -4.56 3.97 16.49
C PHE A 207 -3.81 3.84 17.82
N PRO A 208 -2.56 4.30 17.96
CA PRO A 208 -1.84 4.22 19.25
C PRO A 208 -2.38 5.18 20.31
N LEU A 209 -3.23 6.16 19.95
CA LEU A 209 -3.88 7.05 20.90
C LEU A 209 -5.17 6.44 21.47
N MET A 210 -5.92 5.69 20.67
CA MET A 210 -7.24 5.16 21.03
C MET A 210 -7.21 3.71 21.51
N PHE A 211 -6.20 2.93 21.11
CA PHE A 211 -6.07 1.52 21.44
C PHE A 211 -4.88 1.26 22.37
N SER A 212 -4.96 0.20 23.15
CA SER A 212 -3.92 -0.17 24.11
C SER A 212 -2.59 -0.47 23.42
N LYS A 213 -1.47 -0.16 24.08
CA LYS A 213 -0.12 -0.59 23.65
C LYS A 213 0.01 -2.11 23.50
N ASN A 214 -0.85 -2.87 24.18
CA ASN A 214 -0.88 -4.32 24.03
C ASN A 214 -1.58 -4.75 22.75
N ASP A 215 -2.39 -3.90 22.15
CA ASP A 215 -3.15 -4.18 20.94
C ASP A 215 -2.49 -3.63 19.67
N VAL A 216 -1.66 -2.58 19.78
CA VAL A 216 -1.02 -1.92 18.64
C VAL A 216 0.45 -2.30 18.55
N CYS A 217 0.87 -2.80 17.40
CA CYS A 217 2.27 -3.02 17.02
C CYS A 217 2.74 -1.91 16.08
N ILE A 218 3.79 -1.21 16.46
CA ILE A 218 4.57 -0.41 15.51
C ILE A 218 5.65 -1.34 14.95
N ILE A 219 5.52 -1.69 13.67
CA ILE A 219 6.37 -2.65 12.96
C ILE A 219 7.68 -1.95 12.60
N ASP A 220 8.66 -1.95 13.49
CA ASP A 220 9.93 -1.24 13.30
C ASP A 220 11.12 -1.83 14.08
N LYS A 221 10.93 -2.92 14.82
CA LYS A 221 12.00 -3.50 15.65
C LYS A 221 12.99 -4.32 14.82
N THR A 222 12.47 -5.29 14.06
CA THR A 222 13.27 -6.23 13.27
C THR A 222 13.07 -6.02 11.77
N ILE A 223 11.91 -5.48 11.38
CA ILE A 223 11.51 -5.29 10.01
C ILE A 223 12.07 -3.99 9.45
N GLY A 224 13.11 -4.10 8.64
CA GLY A 224 13.66 -2.98 7.90
C GLY A 224 12.84 -2.68 6.64
N HIS A 225 12.52 -1.41 6.40
CA HIS A 225 11.85 -1.00 5.18
C HIS A 225 12.32 0.37 4.71
N LEU A 226 12.14 0.63 3.43
CA LEU A 226 12.53 1.87 2.77
C LEU A 226 11.43 2.40 1.86
N ALA A 227 11.52 3.68 1.57
CA ALA A 227 10.72 4.39 0.59
C ALA A 227 11.52 5.57 0.03
N PRO A 228 11.14 6.19 -1.11
CA PRO A 228 11.88 7.30 -1.69
C PRO A 228 12.15 8.43 -0.71
N TRP A 229 11.20 8.72 0.18
CA TRP A 229 11.32 9.78 1.19
C TRP A 229 12.26 9.43 2.35
N SER A 230 12.49 8.13 2.62
CA SER A 230 13.26 7.69 3.79
C SER A 230 14.70 7.26 3.49
N VAL A 231 15.07 7.03 2.23
CA VAL A 231 16.40 6.48 1.87
C VAL A 231 17.58 7.29 2.39
N THR A 232 17.45 8.61 2.54
CA THR A 232 18.53 9.46 3.05
C THR A 232 18.63 9.51 4.56
N PHE A 233 17.64 8.98 5.26
CA PHE A 233 17.66 8.88 6.73
C PHE A 233 18.27 7.57 7.22
N HIS A 234 18.66 6.69 6.28
CA HIS A 234 19.24 5.39 6.59
C HIS A 234 20.71 5.36 6.18
N ARG A 235 21.50 4.56 6.91
CA ARG A 235 22.82 4.10 6.48
C ARG A 235 22.68 2.68 5.93
N TYR A 236 23.53 2.34 4.99
CA TYR A 236 23.49 1.08 4.26
C TYR A 236 24.77 0.29 4.54
N LYS A 237 24.64 -0.97 4.91
CA LYS A 237 25.74 -1.90 5.14
C LYS A 237 25.39 -3.21 4.47
N GLU A 238 25.97 -3.46 3.30
CA GLU A 238 25.66 -4.64 2.46
C GLU A 238 24.16 -4.71 2.15
N GLN A 239 23.46 -5.75 2.61
CA GLN A 239 22.02 -5.94 2.42
C GLN A 239 21.19 -5.44 3.62
N LYS A 240 21.84 -4.81 4.60
CA LYS A 240 21.17 -4.28 5.79
C LYS A 240 21.00 -2.78 5.72
N ILE A 241 19.96 -2.30 6.37
CA ILE A 241 19.74 -0.89 6.62
C ILE A 241 19.98 -0.59 8.10
N VAL A 242 20.47 0.61 8.38
CA VAL A 242 20.65 1.09 9.76
C VAL A 242 19.72 2.25 10.01
N TRP A 243 18.78 2.04 10.91
CA TRP A 243 17.80 3.01 11.37
C TRP A 243 17.91 3.20 12.89
N GLU A 244 18.02 4.42 13.38
CA GLU A 244 18.15 4.73 14.82
C GLU A 244 19.20 3.84 15.55
N ASN A 245 20.36 3.64 14.92
CA ASN A 245 21.46 2.77 15.38
C ASN A 245 21.11 1.26 15.48
N ARG A 246 20.01 0.81 14.91
CA ARG A 246 19.65 -0.61 14.78
C ARG A 246 19.93 -1.09 13.36
N GLU A 247 20.68 -2.18 13.23
CA GLU A 247 20.84 -2.89 11.96
C GLU A 247 19.61 -3.78 11.74
N GLN A 248 19.00 -3.67 10.57
CA GLN A 248 17.81 -4.43 10.18
C GLN A 248 18.00 -5.00 8.78
N ASP A 249 17.47 -6.19 8.56
CA ASP A 249 17.31 -6.72 7.21
C ASP A 249 16.24 -5.92 6.47
N LEU A 250 16.45 -5.69 5.16
CA LEU A 250 15.42 -5.05 4.32
C LEU A 250 14.36 -6.07 3.97
N TYR A 251 13.13 -5.82 4.39
CA TYR A 251 11.96 -6.67 4.10
C TYR A 251 11.18 -6.21 2.90
N PHE A 252 10.97 -4.88 2.77
CA PHE A 252 10.26 -4.32 1.63
C PHE A 252 10.72 -2.89 1.31
N PHE A 253 10.47 -2.50 0.07
CA PHE A 253 10.61 -1.13 -0.40
C PHE A 253 9.28 -0.64 -0.97
N HIS A 254 8.87 0.57 -0.65
CA HIS A 254 7.70 1.25 -1.19
C HIS A 254 8.12 2.10 -2.39
N PHE A 255 7.90 1.64 -3.62
CA PHE A 255 8.30 2.32 -4.87
C PHE A 255 7.30 3.40 -5.28
N ALA A 256 6.90 4.26 -4.32
CA ALA A 256 6.00 5.37 -4.59
C ALA A 256 6.50 6.22 -5.77
N HIS A 257 5.57 6.62 -6.63
CA HIS A 257 5.84 7.46 -7.81
C HIS A 257 6.83 6.87 -8.83
N PHE A 258 7.12 5.60 -8.79
CA PHE A 258 7.92 4.96 -9.84
C PHE A 258 7.16 4.91 -11.17
N VAL A 259 7.84 5.32 -12.26
CA VAL A 259 7.28 5.30 -13.62
C VAL A 259 8.31 4.68 -14.58
N PRO A 260 8.02 3.49 -15.16
CA PRO A 260 8.90 2.86 -16.12
C PRO A 260 8.85 3.56 -17.49
N ASP A 261 9.99 3.63 -18.17
CA ASP A 261 10.12 4.03 -19.58
C ASP A 261 10.79 2.89 -20.37
N LEU A 262 9.95 2.05 -20.95
CA LEU A 262 10.43 0.87 -21.69
C LEU A 262 11.12 1.23 -23.01
N GLN A 263 10.77 2.35 -23.63
CA GLN A 263 11.34 2.76 -24.92
C GLN A 263 12.81 3.12 -24.74
N ASN A 264 13.13 3.84 -23.67
CA ASN A 264 14.49 4.28 -23.37
C ASN A 264 15.21 3.33 -22.38
N ASN A 265 14.59 2.21 -22.01
CA ASN A 265 15.09 1.25 -21.01
C ASN A 265 15.54 1.94 -19.72
N THR A 266 14.73 2.85 -19.20
CA THR A 266 14.98 3.62 -18.00
C THR A 266 13.69 3.81 -17.20
N TYR A 267 13.77 4.51 -16.08
CA TYR A 267 12.62 4.83 -15.25
C TYR A 267 12.76 6.23 -14.65
N ARG A 268 11.63 6.80 -14.25
CA ARG A 268 11.56 8.01 -13.45
C ARG A 268 11.10 7.64 -12.03
N SER A 269 11.78 8.17 -11.04
CA SER A 269 11.41 7.99 -9.64
C SER A 269 11.29 9.33 -8.94
N SER A 270 10.48 9.39 -7.88
CA SER A 270 10.49 10.51 -6.94
C SER A 270 11.49 10.22 -5.83
N TYR A 271 12.36 11.17 -5.59
CA TYR A 271 13.32 11.15 -4.51
C TYR A 271 13.25 12.51 -3.79
N ARG A 272 12.84 12.54 -2.52
CA ARG A 272 12.62 13.78 -1.76
C ARG A 272 11.71 14.79 -2.47
N ASN A 273 10.62 14.32 -3.08
CA ASN A 273 9.68 15.15 -3.86
C ASN A 273 10.26 15.75 -5.15
N GLU A 274 11.46 15.37 -5.55
CA GLU A 274 12.05 15.75 -6.82
C GLU A 274 11.90 14.59 -7.82
N TRP A 275 11.39 14.91 -9.00
CA TRP A 275 11.32 13.95 -10.10
C TRP A 275 12.66 13.88 -10.79
N VAL A 276 13.23 12.68 -10.86
CA VAL A 276 14.49 12.41 -11.54
C VAL A 276 14.37 11.19 -12.45
N TRP A 277 15.12 11.17 -13.54
CA TRP A 277 15.31 9.97 -14.34
C TRP A 277 16.37 9.10 -13.67
N GLY A 278 15.97 7.86 -13.37
CA GLY A 278 16.79 6.96 -12.57
C GLY A 278 16.84 7.34 -11.09
N VAL A 279 17.88 6.90 -10.41
CA VAL A 279 18.15 7.22 -9.01
C VAL A 279 19.20 8.32 -8.95
N PRO A 280 19.07 9.34 -8.08
CA PRO A 280 20.06 10.41 -7.96
C PRO A 280 21.48 9.89 -7.73
N GLU A 281 22.46 10.52 -8.36
CA GLU A 281 23.89 10.13 -8.30
C GLU A 281 24.44 10.00 -6.86
N LYS A 282 23.90 10.77 -5.91
CA LYS A 282 24.29 10.74 -4.49
C LYS A 282 23.63 9.59 -3.70
N THR A 283 22.80 8.78 -4.34
CA THR A 283 22.16 7.63 -3.69
C THR A 283 23.16 6.48 -3.62
N SER A 284 23.07 5.66 -2.55
CA SER A 284 23.95 4.50 -2.40
C SER A 284 23.72 3.47 -3.52
N ASP A 285 24.77 2.74 -3.90
CA ASP A 285 24.69 1.62 -4.86
C ASP A 285 23.65 0.58 -4.43
N THR A 286 23.42 0.45 -3.12
CA THR A 286 22.38 -0.44 -2.59
C THR A 286 20.99 0.00 -3.06
N VAL A 287 20.64 1.28 -2.88
CA VAL A 287 19.33 1.80 -3.32
C VAL A 287 19.19 1.72 -4.83
N LYS A 288 20.25 2.03 -5.58
CA LYS A 288 20.23 1.90 -7.03
C LYS A 288 19.90 0.48 -7.47
N ARG A 289 20.54 -0.54 -6.88
CA ARG A 289 20.25 -1.95 -7.18
C ARG A 289 18.79 -2.32 -6.90
N LEU A 290 18.18 -1.80 -5.82
CA LEU A 290 16.77 -2.05 -5.51
C LEU A 290 15.85 -1.50 -6.60
N TYR A 291 16.12 -0.30 -7.10
CA TYR A 291 15.37 0.29 -8.20
C TYR A 291 15.56 -0.47 -9.51
N ASP A 292 16.79 -0.88 -9.83
CA ASP A 292 17.11 -1.65 -11.04
C ASP A 292 16.38 -3.02 -10.99
N GLU A 293 16.38 -3.72 -9.84
CA GLU A 293 15.67 -4.98 -9.66
C GLU A 293 14.15 -4.82 -9.82
N TYR A 294 13.57 -3.79 -9.19
CA TYR A 294 12.15 -3.47 -9.35
C TYR A 294 11.79 -3.18 -10.81
N PHE A 295 12.65 -2.43 -11.51
CA PHE A 295 12.45 -2.10 -12.93
C PHE A 295 12.49 -3.36 -13.81
N GLU A 296 13.46 -4.25 -13.61
CA GLU A 296 13.54 -5.51 -14.36
C GLU A 296 12.29 -6.38 -14.13
N THR A 297 11.83 -6.51 -12.89
CA THR A 297 10.60 -7.25 -12.60
C THR A 297 9.39 -6.58 -13.27
N THR A 298 9.29 -5.26 -13.20
CA THR A 298 8.21 -4.49 -13.86
C THR A 298 8.22 -4.69 -15.37
N LYS A 299 9.39 -4.67 -16.01
CA LYS A 299 9.53 -4.95 -17.46
C LYS A 299 9.00 -6.35 -17.84
N ASN A 300 9.37 -7.35 -17.04
CA ASN A 300 8.91 -8.73 -17.27
C ASN A 300 7.38 -8.83 -17.13
N VAL A 301 6.81 -8.20 -16.11
CA VAL A 301 5.35 -8.11 -15.92
C VAL A 301 4.68 -7.45 -17.13
N MET A 302 5.19 -6.32 -17.59
CA MET A 302 4.63 -5.61 -18.74
C MET A 302 4.74 -6.43 -20.02
N PHE A 303 5.87 -7.09 -20.25
CA PHE A 303 6.08 -7.94 -21.42
C PHE A 303 5.11 -9.13 -21.45
N ASN A 304 4.95 -9.83 -20.32
CA ASN A 304 4.09 -10.98 -20.21
C ASN A 304 2.60 -10.61 -20.38
N ASN A 305 2.21 -9.38 -20.05
CA ASN A 305 0.84 -8.88 -20.10
C ASN A 305 0.60 -7.88 -21.24
N LYS A 306 1.52 -7.73 -22.20
CA LYS A 306 1.46 -6.70 -23.27
C LYS A 306 0.15 -6.69 -24.07
N ASN A 307 -0.45 -7.86 -24.30
CA ASN A 307 -1.68 -7.98 -25.09
C ASN A 307 -2.93 -7.47 -24.32
N LEU A 308 -2.86 -7.37 -23.00
CA LEU A 308 -3.93 -6.93 -22.13
C LEU A 308 -3.74 -5.46 -21.70
N ILE A 309 -2.50 -5.09 -21.35
CA ILE A 309 -2.15 -3.75 -20.90
C ILE A 309 -2.19 -2.74 -22.04
N GLY A 310 -1.69 -3.13 -23.23
CA GLY A 310 -1.54 -2.25 -24.41
C GLY A 310 -2.83 -1.94 -25.20
N LYS A 311 -3.98 -2.54 -24.86
CA LYS A 311 -5.28 -2.20 -25.45
C LYS A 311 -5.85 -0.97 -24.73
N LYS A 312 -5.62 0.22 -25.32
CA LYS A 312 -6.31 1.45 -24.96
C LYS A 312 -7.71 1.44 -25.55
#